data_d6a572b26ec861afc0798322df719172
#
_entry.id   d6a572b26ec861afc0798322df719172
#
_cell.length_a   1.000
_cell.length_b   1.000
_cell.length_c   1.000
_cell.angle_alpha   90.00
_cell.angle_beta   90.00
_cell.angle_gamma   90.00
#
_symmetry.space_group_name_H-M   'P 1'
#
loop_
_entity.id
_entity.type
_entity.pdbx_description
1 polymer ?
#
loop_
_entity_poly.entity_id
_entity_poly.type
_entity_poly.pdbx_seq_one_letter_code
_entity_poly.pdbx_strand_id
1 'polypeptide(L)'
;VRLISACPLPTEPFVALVDRGFVADAISARPPVRPSHEPVRIVAQLRNPPERSALALPAEGNRFFWRDFGGMSEALGVGTWAARPMLFALTSSNPEWLALEPSAPPAAFSNNHLGYAITWFGLALALAGVYVALLRRKLRDTPKSLS
;
A
#
# COMPACT_ATOMS: atom_id res chain seq x y z
N VAL A 1 8.45 0.49 -11.67
CA VAL A 1 7.28 1.38 -11.60
C VAL A 1 5.99 0.61 -11.85
N ARG A 2 4.85 1.16 -11.45
CA ARG A 2 3.51 0.59 -11.74
C ARG A 2 2.89 1.34 -12.90
N LEU A 3 2.25 0.61 -13.80
CA LEU A 3 1.62 1.19 -14.97
C LEU A 3 0.11 1.36 -14.71
N ILE A 4 -0.35 2.61 -14.81
CA ILE A 4 -1.75 2.96 -14.66
C ILE A 4 -2.33 3.31 -16.03
N SER A 5 -3.50 2.78 -16.33
CA SER A 5 -4.25 3.05 -17.57
C SER A 5 -5.66 3.52 -17.25
N ALA A 6 -6.19 4.38 -18.10
CA ALA A 6 -7.59 4.79 -18.08
C ALA A 6 -8.39 3.88 -19.02
N CYS A 7 -9.39 3.19 -18.50
CA CYS A 7 -10.20 2.24 -19.25
C CYS A 7 -11.67 2.64 -19.18
N PRO A 8 -12.29 3.00 -20.33
CA PRO A 8 -13.73 3.21 -20.40
C PRO A 8 -14.46 1.92 -20.06
N LEU A 9 -15.53 2.01 -19.29
CA LEU A 9 -16.39 0.87 -18.96
C LEU A 9 -17.56 0.80 -19.98
N PRO A 10 -17.91 -0.40 -20.48
CA PRO A 10 -18.91 -0.51 -21.55
C PRO A 10 -20.32 -0.10 -21.15
N THR A 11 -20.65 -0.21 -19.88
CA THR A 11 -22.00 0.02 -19.34
C THR A 11 -22.14 1.30 -18.53
N GLU A 12 -21.04 1.98 -18.26
CA GLU A 12 -21.00 3.12 -17.35
C GLU A 12 -20.43 4.36 -18.06
N PRO A 13 -20.91 5.55 -17.73
CA PRO A 13 -20.35 6.79 -18.28
C PRO A 13 -18.99 7.16 -17.69
N PHE A 14 -18.41 6.27 -16.90
CA PHE A 14 -17.18 6.52 -16.18
C PHE A 14 -15.98 5.79 -16.78
N VAL A 15 -14.81 6.34 -16.51
CA VAL A 15 -13.53 5.73 -16.86
C VAL A 15 -12.91 5.17 -15.59
N ALA A 16 -12.54 3.90 -15.60
CA ALA A 16 -11.83 3.29 -14.48
C ALA A 16 -10.32 3.50 -14.61
N LEU A 17 -9.66 3.89 -13.52
CA LEU A 17 -8.22 3.84 -13.44
C LEU A 17 -7.80 2.42 -13.06
N VAL A 18 -7.02 1.79 -13.92
CA VAL A 18 -6.60 0.40 -13.77
C VAL A 18 -5.10 0.32 -13.56
N ASP A 19 -4.70 -0.21 -12.42
CA ASP A 19 -3.32 -0.58 -12.13
C ASP A 19 -3.04 -1.93 -12.80
N ARG A 20 -2.23 -1.92 -13.86
CA ARG A 20 -1.90 -3.10 -14.68
C ARG A 20 -0.80 -3.96 -14.06
N GLY A 21 -0.13 -3.48 -13.03
CA GLY A 21 0.94 -4.16 -12.37
C GLY A 21 2.29 -3.44 -12.45
N PHE A 22 3.34 -4.15 -12.12
CA PHE A 22 4.71 -3.65 -12.03
C PHE A 22 5.48 -3.90 -13.32
N VAL A 23 6.30 -2.93 -13.69
CA VAL A 23 7.27 -3.02 -14.80
C VAL A 23 8.60 -2.41 -14.37
N ALA A 24 9.69 -2.98 -14.84
CA ALA A 24 11.02 -2.41 -14.60
C ALA A 24 11.13 -0.99 -15.18
N ASP A 25 11.83 -0.12 -14.48
CA ASP A 25 11.94 1.30 -14.84
C ASP A 25 12.51 1.53 -16.26
N ALA A 26 13.50 0.72 -16.64
CA ALA A 26 14.07 0.75 -17.98
C ALA A 26 13.04 0.44 -19.08
N ILE A 27 12.01 -0.35 -18.78
CA ILE A 27 10.93 -0.67 -19.72
C ILE A 27 9.90 0.48 -19.74
N SER A 28 9.62 1.10 -18.62
CA SER A 28 8.67 2.22 -18.52
C SER A 28 9.14 3.47 -19.28
N ALA A 29 10.45 3.61 -19.50
CA ALA A 29 11.03 4.70 -20.29
C ALA A 29 10.81 4.55 -21.81
N ARG A 30 10.27 3.41 -22.26
CA ARG A 30 9.94 3.22 -23.69
C ARG A 30 8.77 4.12 -24.10
N PRO A 31 8.73 4.53 -25.40
CA PRO A 31 7.60 5.29 -25.90
C PRO A 31 6.27 4.58 -25.58
N PRO A 32 5.23 5.32 -25.27
CA PRO A 32 3.96 4.73 -24.94
C PRO A 32 3.47 3.83 -26.06
N VAL A 33 3.06 2.63 -25.71
CA VAL A 33 2.36 1.73 -26.62
C VAL A 33 1.09 2.46 -27.08
N ARG A 34 0.79 2.40 -28.39
CA ARG A 34 -0.43 3.01 -28.93
C ARG A 34 -1.63 2.53 -28.13
N PRO A 35 -2.54 3.43 -27.74
CA PRO A 35 -3.76 3.01 -27.08
C PRO A 35 -4.49 1.96 -27.92
N SER A 36 -4.77 0.81 -27.37
CA SER A 36 -5.61 -0.18 -28.01
C SER A 36 -7.07 0.16 -27.71
N HIS A 37 -7.91 0.17 -28.73
CA HIS A 37 -9.36 0.30 -28.59
C HIS A 37 -10.07 -1.05 -28.48
N GLU A 38 -9.31 -2.15 -28.47
CA GLU A 38 -9.87 -3.47 -28.30
C GLU A 38 -10.35 -3.67 -26.85
N PRO A 39 -11.57 -4.17 -26.66
CA PRO A 39 -12.08 -4.45 -25.32
C PRO A 39 -11.29 -5.58 -24.66
N VAL A 40 -10.83 -5.32 -23.47
CA VAL A 40 -10.08 -6.29 -22.66
C VAL A 40 -10.92 -6.68 -21.46
N ARG A 41 -11.09 -7.99 -21.25
CA ARG A 41 -11.72 -8.51 -20.04
C ARG A 41 -10.65 -8.70 -18.97
N ILE A 42 -10.86 -8.08 -17.83
CA ILE A 42 -9.95 -8.19 -16.69
C ILE A 42 -10.68 -8.73 -15.47
N VAL A 43 -9.96 -9.49 -14.65
CA VAL A 43 -10.34 -9.74 -13.26
C VAL A 43 -9.51 -8.79 -12.42
N ALA A 44 -10.16 -7.99 -11.59
CA ALA A 44 -9.49 -6.96 -10.84
C ALA A 44 -10.02 -6.88 -9.40
N GLN A 45 -9.19 -6.40 -8.50
CA GLN A 45 -9.55 -6.06 -7.14
C GLN A 45 -9.81 -4.56 -7.05
N LEU A 46 -10.96 -4.17 -6.48
CA LEU A 46 -11.28 -2.77 -6.20
C LEU A 46 -10.57 -2.34 -4.91
N ARG A 47 -9.93 -1.18 -4.96
CA ARG A 47 -9.32 -0.54 -3.78
C ARG A 47 -9.43 0.98 -3.86
N ASN A 48 -9.74 1.59 -2.74
CA ASN A 48 -9.60 3.03 -2.60
C ASN A 48 -8.11 3.38 -2.47
N PRO A 49 -7.59 4.31 -3.27
CA PRO A 49 -6.25 4.82 -3.06
C PRO A 49 -6.17 5.49 -1.68
N PRO A 50 -5.06 5.30 -0.95
CA PRO A 50 -4.86 5.96 0.35
C PRO A 50 -4.83 7.48 0.16
N GLU A 51 -5.18 8.20 1.23
CA GLU A 51 -5.01 9.63 1.27
C GLU A 51 -3.53 10.03 1.17
N ARG A 52 -3.28 11.25 0.68
CA ARG A 52 -1.93 11.76 0.53
C ARG A 52 -1.22 11.84 1.87
N SER A 53 -0.07 11.18 1.96
CA SER A 53 0.84 11.39 3.09
C SER A 53 1.44 12.81 3.06
N ALA A 54 1.64 13.42 4.22
CA ALA A 54 2.36 14.70 4.34
C ALA A 54 3.81 14.61 3.82
N LEU A 55 4.37 13.40 3.77
CA LEU A 55 5.73 13.13 3.27
C LEU A 55 5.75 12.69 1.80
N ALA A 56 4.61 12.74 1.09
CA ALA A 56 4.53 12.33 -0.29
C ALA A 56 5.29 13.30 -1.19
N LEU A 57 6.22 12.77 -1.98
CA LEU A 57 6.95 13.53 -2.98
C LEU A 57 6.01 14.06 -4.07
N PRO A 58 6.27 15.23 -4.64
CA PRO A 58 5.53 15.73 -5.78
C PRO A 58 5.71 14.82 -7.00
N ALA A 59 4.73 14.83 -7.90
CA ALA A 59 4.86 14.11 -9.16
C ALA A 59 5.90 14.78 -10.08
N GLU A 60 6.58 13.98 -10.87
CA GLU A 60 7.54 14.43 -11.90
C GLU A 60 7.00 14.04 -13.28
N GLY A 61 6.40 14.97 -13.99
CA GLY A 61 5.72 14.70 -15.25
C GLY A 61 4.61 13.64 -15.06
N ASN A 62 4.69 12.53 -15.78
CA ASN A 62 3.74 11.41 -15.67
C ASN A 62 4.16 10.36 -14.63
N ARG A 63 5.14 10.66 -13.78
CA ARG A 63 5.64 9.78 -12.74
C ARG A 63 5.11 10.21 -11.38
N PHE A 64 4.31 9.36 -10.78
CA PHE A 64 3.70 9.59 -9.47
C PHE A 64 4.39 8.68 -8.43
N PHE A 65 4.88 9.28 -7.33
CA PHE A 65 5.53 8.54 -6.25
C PHE A 65 4.53 8.02 -5.20
N TRP A 66 3.28 8.41 -5.32
CA TRP A 66 2.16 7.92 -4.53
C TRP A 66 0.89 7.89 -5.41
N ARG A 67 -0.19 7.24 -4.93
CA ARG A 67 -1.42 7.11 -5.71
C ARG A 67 -2.27 8.37 -5.61
N ASP A 68 -1.86 9.41 -6.31
CA ASP A 68 -2.66 10.61 -6.51
C ASP A 68 -3.73 10.37 -7.58
N PHE A 69 -4.89 9.94 -7.12
CA PHE A 69 -6.00 9.66 -8.02
C PHE A 69 -6.38 10.86 -8.91
N GLY A 70 -6.43 12.05 -8.33
CA GLY A 70 -6.74 13.28 -9.06
C GLY A 70 -5.68 13.61 -10.10
N GLY A 71 -4.42 13.71 -9.68
CA GLY A 71 -3.32 14.00 -10.59
C GLY A 71 -3.13 12.96 -11.69
N MET A 72 -3.30 11.65 -11.35
CA MET A 72 -3.28 10.59 -12.36
C MET A 72 -4.43 10.70 -13.35
N SER A 73 -5.63 11.06 -12.91
CA SER A 73 -6.80 11.25 -13.78
C SER A 73 -6.58 12.41 -14.76
N GLU A 74 -6.00 13.50 -14.29
CA GLU A 74 -5.65 14.65 -15.13
C GLU A 74 -4.55 14.30 -16.12
N ALA A 75 -3.47 13.65 -15.68
CA ALA A 75 -2.38 13.23 -16.54
C ALA A 75 -2.81 12.24 -17.65
N LEU A 76 -3.84 11.44 -17.39
CA LEU A 76 -4.45 10.52 -18.34
C LEU A 76 -5.53 11.19 -19.22
N GLY A 77 -5.82 12.47 -19.01
CA GLY A 77 -6.79 13.23 -19.79
C GLY A 77 -8.25 12.87 -19.50
N VAL A 78 -8.54 12.20 -18.38
CA VAL A 78 -9.90 11.78 -18.03
C VAL A 78 -10.53 12.62 -16.92
N GLY A 79 -9.73 13.35 -16.14
CA GLY A 79 -10.20 14.31 -15.16
C GLY A 79 -11.33 13.79 -14.26
N THR A 80 -12.46 14.51 -14.22
CA THR A 80 -13.63 14.17 -13.40
C THR A 80 -14.42 12.95 -13.87
N TRP A 81 -14.13 12.42 -15.06
CA TRP A 81 -14.77 11.20 -15.58
C TRP A 81 -14.20 9.93 -14.94
N ALA A 82 -13.09 10.05 -14.23
CA ALA A 82 -12.49 8.92 -13.53
C ALA A 82 -13.33 8.52 -12.31
N ALA A 83 -13.77 7.26 -12.29
CA ALA A 83 -14.51 6.69 -11.17
C ALA A 83 -13.57 6.14 -10.10
N ARG A 84 -13.91 6.39 -8.84
CA ARG A 84 -13.33 5.66 -7.70
C ARG A 84 -14.20 4.44 -7.38
N PRO A 85 -13.62 3.34 -6.89
CA PRO A 85 -12.21 3.06 -6.57
C PRO A 85 -11.34 2.73 -7.79
N MET A 86 -10.03 2.61 -7.55
CA MET A 86 -9.10 2.08 -8.56
C MET A 86 -9.23 0.56 -8.69
N LEU A 87 -9.04 0.06 -9.88
CA LEU A 87 -8.99 -1.36 -10.19
C LEU A 87 -7.52 -1.84 -10.20
N PHE A 88 -7.24 -2.94 -9.54
CA PHE A 88 -5.95 -3.62 -9.58
C PHE A 88 -6.11 -4.89 -10.40
N ALA A 89 -5.59 -4.91 -11.61
CA ALA A 89 -5.72 -6.04 -12.51
C ALA A 89 -4.95 -7.25 -11.98
N LEU A 90 -5.62 -8.38 -11.89
CA LEU A 90 -5.07 -9.68 -11.50
C LEU A 90 -4.84 -10.56 -12.73
N THR A 91 -5.81 -10.60 -13.64
CA THR A 91 -5.73 -11.35 -14.90
C THR A 91 -6.36 -10.56 -16.04
N SER A 92 -5.99 -10.89 -17.26
CA SER A 92 -6.51 -10.27 -18.47
C SER A 92 -6.71 -11.28 -19.58
N SER A 93 -7.71 -11.04 -20.44
CA SER A 93 -7.90 -11.82 -21.67
C SER A 93 -6.85 -11.53 -22.75
N ASN A 94 -6.10 -10.43 -22.62
CA ASN A 94 -4.99 -10.10 -23.50
C ASN A 94 -3.66 -10.22 -22.73
N PRO A 95 -2.82 -11.23 -23.03
CA PRO A 95 -1.54 -11.43 -22.38
C PRO A 95 -0.58 -10.23 -22.48
N GLU A 96 -0.59 -9.52 -23.61
CA GLU A 96 0.27 -8.36 -23.81
C GLU A 96 -0.14 -7.19 -22.93
N TRP A 97 -1.42 -7.08 -22.63
CA TRP A 97 -1.94 -6.08 -21.69
C TRP A 97 -1.46 -6.33 -20.25
N LEU A 98 -1.24 -7.60 -19.89
CA LEU A 98 -0.65 -8.04 -18.62
C LEU A 98 0.83 -8.41 -18.73
N ALA A 99 1.54 -7.93 -19.72
CA ALA A 99 3.00 -8.16 -19.84
C ALA A 99 3.81 -7.62 -18.64
N LEU A 100 3.12 -7.17 -17.62
CA LEU A 100 3.59 -6.63 -16.36
C LEU A 100 3.25 -7.63 -15.26
N GLU A 101 4.15 -7.82 -14.32
CA GLU A 101 3.84 -8.66 -13.16
C GLU A 101 2.61 -8.11 -12.42
N PRO A 102 1.47 -8.78 -12.46
CA PRO A 102 0.31 -8.38 -11.70
C PRO A 102 0.67 -8.57 -10.23
N SER A 103 0.90 -7.49 -9.52
CA SER A 103 1.09 -7.58 -8.10
C SER A 103 -0.25 -7.33 -7.42
N ALA A 104 -0.96 -8.40 -7.11
CA ALA A 104 -1.98 -8.31 -6.09
C ALA A 104 -1.29 -7.82 -4.81
N PRO A 105 -1.70 -6.66 -4.26
CA PRO A 105 -1.24 -6.30 -2.94
C PRO A 105 -1.64 -7.45 -1.99
N PRO A 106 -0.79 -7.80 -1.01
CA PRO A 106 -1.08 -8.91 -0.11
C PRO A 106 -2.50 -8.79 0.43
N ALA A 107 -3.28 -9.84 0.24
CA ALA A 107 -4.72 -9.86 0.54
C ALA A 107 -5.03 -9.68 2.04
N ALA A 108 -4.03 -9.86 2.89
CA ALA A 108 -4.12 -9.63 4.32
C ALA A 108 -2.78 -9.19 4.86
N PHE A 109 -2.74 -8.01 5.47
CA PHE A 109 -1.68 -7.70 6.42
C PHE A 109 -1.88 -8.61 7.62
N SER A 110 -0.88 -9.44 7.94
CA SER A 110 -0.88 -10.20 9.20
C SER A 110 -0.95 -9.19 10.34
N ASN A 111 -2.09 -9.15 11.04
CA ASN A 111 -2.28 -8.26 12.17
C ASN A 111 -1.62 -8.86 13.41
N ASN A 112 -0.33 -8.66 13.54
CA ASN A 112 0.47 -9.14 14.68
C ASN A 112 0.44 -8.20 15.90
N HIS A 113 -0.47 -7.23 15.94
CA HIS A 113 -0.55 -6.27 17.04
C HIS A 113 -0.71 -6.95 18.41
N LEU A 114 -1.49 -8.04 18.48
CA LEU A 114 -1.64 -8.80 19.70
C LEU A 114 -0.30 -9.45 20.15
N GLY A 115 0.46 -10.02 19.22
CA GLY A 115 1.77 -10.59 19.50
C GLY A 115 2.76 -9.55 20.03
N TYR A 116 2.78 -8.38 19.42
CA TYR A 116 3.59 -7.25 19.91
C TYR A 116 3.14 -6.78 21.28
N ALA A 117 1.85 -6.65 21.53
CA ALA A 117 1.32 -6.25 22.83
C ALA A 117 1.73 -7.23 23.93
N ILE A 118 1.55 -8.54 23.72
CA ILE A 118 1.95 -9.59 24.67
C ILE A 118 3.45 -9.52 24.97
N THR A 119 4.27 -9.31 23.96
CA THR A 119 5.73 -9.19 24.13
C THR A 119 6.10 -8.00 25.00
N TRP A 120 5.53 -6.83 24.72
CA TRP A 120 5.82 -5.61 25.47
C TRP A 120 5.31 -5.67 26.90
N PHE A 121 4.08 -6.15 27.13
CA PHE A 121 3.54 -6.33 28.49
C PHE A 121 4.30 -7.40 29.27
N GLY A 122 4.70 -8.51 28.63
CA GLY A 122 5.51 -9.53 29.24
C GLY A 122 6.87 -8.99 29.70
N LEU A 123 7.53 -8.21 28.85
CA LEU A 123 8.81 -7.57 29.21
C LEU A 123 8.66 -6.57 30.36
N ALA A 124 7.59 -5.76 30.35
CA ALA A 124 7.30 -4.81 31.43
C ALA A 124 7.08 -5.52 32.76
N LEU A 125 6.32 -6.62 32.78
CA LEU A 125 6.08 -7.43 33.98
C LEU A 125 7.36 -8.08 34.49
N ALA A 126 8.20 -8.60 33.62
CA ALA A 126 9.50 -9.18 34.00
C ALA A 126 10.39 -8.12 34.64
N LEU A 127 10.45 -6.92 34.04
CA LEU A 127 11.27 -5.82 34.60
C LEU A 127 10.73 -5.37 35.97
N ALA A 128 9.42 -5.24 36.12
CA ALA A 128 8.79 -4.92 37.38
C ALA A 128 9.10 -6.00 38.46
N GLY A 129 9.02 -7.26 38.09
CA GLY A 129 9.37 -8.38 38.99
C GLY A 129 10.82 -8.32 39.49
N VAL A 130 11.76 -8.09 38.56
CA VAL A 130 13.18 -7.91 38.89
C VAL A 130 13.39 -6.71 39.83
N TYR A 131 12.72 -5.58 39.52
CA TYR A 131 12.80 -4.38 40.34
C TYR A 131 12.30 -4.62 41.79
N VAL A 132 11.13 -5.25 41.93
CA VAL A 132 10.59 -5.62 43.24
C VAL A 132 11.49 -6.57 43.99
N ALA A 133 12.09 -7.56 43.33
CA ALA A 133 13.02 -8.50 43.94
C ALA A 133 14.27 -7.79 44.48
N LEU A 134 14.87 -6.90 43.68
CA LEU A 134 16.02 -6.08 44.10
C LEU A 134 15.69 -5.15 45.27
N LEU A 135 14.52 -4.51 45.23
CA LEU A 135 14.07 -3.64 46.31
C LEU A 135 13.90 -4.41 47.63
N ARG A 136 13.25 -5.57 47.57
CA ARG A 136 13.07 -6.43 48.74
C ARG A 136 14.42 -6.90 49.30
N ARG A 137 15.38 -7.25 48.43
CA ARG A 137 16.74 -7.62 48.86
C ARG A 137 17.42 -6.44 49.57
N LYS A 138 17.40 -5.25 48.97
CA LYS A 138 18.01 -4.06 49.55
C LYS A 138 17.41 -3.70 50.94
N LEU A 139 16.07 -3.80 51.07
CA LEU A 139 15.41 -3.55 52.34
C LEU A 139 15.72 -4.58 53.43
N ARG A 140 16.00 -5.82 53.06
CA ARG A 140 16.44 -6.86 54.03
C ARG A 140 17.87 -6.67 54.48
N ASP A 141 18.74 -6.19 53.58
CA ASP A 141 20.18 -6.02 53.84
C ASP A 141 20.49 -4.69 54.54
N THR A 142 19.48 -3.83 54.80
CA THR A 142 19.67 -2.60 55.56
C THR A 142 19.75 -2.98 57.06
N PRO A 143 20.93 -2.88 57.72
CA PRO A 143 21.05 -3.22 59.12
C PRO A 143 20.19 -2.30 59.96
N LYS A 144 19.43 -2.85 60.91
CA LYS A 144 18.81 -2.11 62.02
C LYS A 144 19.92 -1.54 62.87
N SER A 145 20.54 -0.45 62.47
CA SER A 145 21.35 0.35 63.35
C SER A 145 20.45 1.44 63.89
N LEU A 146 19.99 1.24 65.14
CA LEU A 146 19.80 2.35 66.09
C LEU A 146 18.98 1.87 67.27
N SER A 147 19.69 1.52 68.34
CA SER A 147 19.28 1.85 69.68
C SER A 147 20.53 1.95 70.55
#